data_e37de4ad2f3a2cc5bd79e2eb01119cae
#
_entry.id   e37de4ad2f3a2cc5bd79e2eb01119cae
#
_cell.length_a   1.000
_cell.length_b   1.000
_cell.length_c   1.000
_cell.angle_alpha   90.00
_cell.angle_beta   90.00
_cell.angle_gamma   90.00
#
_symmetry.space_group_name_H-M   'P 1'
#
loop_
_entity.id
_entity.type
_entity.pdbx_description
1 polymer ?
#
loop_
_entity_poly.entity_id
_entity_poly.type
_entity_poly.pdbx_seq_one_letter_code
_entity_poly.pdbx_strand_id
1 'polypeptide(L)'
;MKYAADFRQEARAALQGKWPLAILVGLVAAILGGATSGGPEFKINFTGGSLNANIQYAGQTIYSWGDGITPGLRAVLVGGAIYLILAAIVLGVLYFILGSVIEVGYARFNLNLTAGEKPPFETLFSYFPHWKTVAMARLLQTVYILLWTLLLVIPGIVAGYSYAMTGYILAEHPELTAGEAIAQSKAMMEGNRWRLFCLQFSFIGWSILCTLTLGLGNLALRPYEMAAIAAFYREISGGAAPKPELGSAF
;
A
#
# COMPACT_ATOMS: atom_id res chain seq x y z
N MET A 1 -20.18 -41.77 -27.74
CA MET A 1 -18.98 -41.51 -26.93
C MET A 1 -18.13 -40.48 -27.67
N LYS A 2 -17.75 -39.40 -27.01
CA LYS A 2 -16.83 -38.37 -27.61
C LYS A 2 -15.40 -38.90 -27.59
N TYR A 3 -14.67 -38.73 -28.69
CA TYR A 3 -13.27 -39.08 -28.79
C TYR A 3 -12.39 -37.87 -28.42
N ALA A 4 -11.10 -38.10 -28.13
CA ALA A 4 -10.16 -37.05 -27.77
C ALA A 4 -10.05 -35.92 -28.82
N ALA A 5 -10.38 -36.19 -30.06
CA ALA A 5 -10.42 -35.20 -31.13
C ALA A 5 -11.58 -34.21 -30.94
N ASP A 6 -12.73 -34.67 -30.48
CA ASP A 6 -13.93 -33.86 -30.29
C ASP A 6 -13.70 -32.86 -29.14
N PHE A 7 -13.10 -33.30 -28.03
CA PHE A 7 -12.71 -32.43 -26.90
C PHE A 7 -11.71 -31.35 -27.29
N ARG A 8 -10.73 -31.69 -28.14
CA ARG A 8 -9.76 -30.71 -28.65
C ARG A 8 -10.40 -29.68 -29.56
N GLN A 9 -11.40 -30.10 -30.36
CA GLN A 9 -12.14 -29.20 -31.24
C GLN A 9 -13.03 -28.26 -30.43
N GLU A 10 -13.73 -28.77 -29.42
CA GLU A 10 -14.51 -27.94 -28.48
C GLU A 10 -13.62 -26.93 -27.73
N ALA A 11 -12.45 -27.35 -27.23
CA ALA A 11 -11.52 -26.48 -26.57
C ALA A 11 -11.00 -25.34 -27.48
N ARG A 12 -10.68 -25.67 -28.75
CA ARG A 12 -10.28 -24.66 -29.73
C ARG A 12 -11.39 -23.67 -30.02
N ALA A 13 -12.64 -24.14 -30.18
CA ALA A 13 -13.77 -23.29 -30.41
C ALA A 13 -14.06 -22.36 -29.21
N ALA A 14 -13.93 -22.86 -27.98
CA ALA A 14 -14.09 -22.07 -26.76
C ALA A 14 -13.02 -20.97 -26.60
N LEU A 15 -11.80 -21.23 -27.05
CA LEU A 15 -10.68 -20.30 -26.98
C LEU A 15 -10.62 -19.34 -28.17
N GLN A 16 -11.43 -19.53 -29.21
CA GLN A 16 -11.41 -18.70 -30.40
C GLN A 16 -11.79 -17.25 -30.06
N GLY A 17 -10.90 -16.31 -30.35
CA GLY A 17 -11.02 -14.89 -29.98
C GLY A 17 -10.70 -14.54 -28.52
N LYS A 18 -10.42 -15.54 -27.64
CA LYS A 18 -10.13 -15.33 -26.21
C LYS A 18 -8.72 -15.78 -25.78
N TRP A 19 -7.89 -16.15 -26.75
CA TRP A 19 -6.53 -16.64 -26.48
C TRP A 19 -5.69 -15.72 -25.61
N PRO A 20 -5.63 -14.38 -25.83
CA PRO A 20 -4.81 -13.51 -25.00
C PRO A 20 -5.25 -13.50 -23.54
N LEU A 21 -6.58 -13.51 -23.30
CA LEU A 21 -7.13 -13.54 -21.95
C LEU A 21 -6.86 -14.89 -21.28
N ALA A 22 -7.03 -16.00 -21.98
CA ALA A 22 -6.77 -17.34 -21.44
C ALA A 22 -5.28 -17.54 -21.08
N ILE A 23 -4.36 -17.04 -21.91
CA ILE A 23 -2.92 -17.07 -21.63
C ILE A 23 -2.59 -16.22 -20.40
N LEU A 24 -3.14 -15.01 -20.29
CA LEU A 24 -2.89 -14.12 -19.16
C LEU A 24 -3.43 -14.71 -17.86
N VAL A 25 -4.64 -15.25 -17.87
CA VAL A 25 -5.24 -15.91 -16.69
C VAL A 25 -4.46 -17.16 -16.31
N GLY A 26 -4.03 -17.96 -17.29
CA GLY A 26 -3.20 -19.14 -17.07
C GLY A 26 -1.84 -18.78 -16.45
N LEU A 27 -1.21 -17.71 -16.93
CA LEU A 27 0.05 -17.21 -16.38
C LEU A 27 -0.09 -16.71 -14.95
N VAL A 28 -1.14 -15.96 -14.65
CA VAL A 28 -1.44 -15.50 -13.29
C VAL A 28 -1.73 -16.69 -12.37
N ALA A 29 -2.52 -17.68 -12.84
CA ALA A 29 -2.80 -18.89 -12.08
C ALA A 29 -1.53 -19.71 -11.80
N ALA A 30 -0.61 -19.79 -12.78
CA ALA A 30 0.69 -20.45 -12.60
C ALA A 30 1.56 -19.74 -11.57
N ILE A 31 1.61 -18.40 -11.58
CA ILE A 31 2.38 -17.59 -10.62
C ILE A 31 1.81 -17.74 -9.20
N LEU A 32 0.48 -17.81 -9.08
CA LEU A 32 -0.23 -17.93 -7.79
C LEU A 32 -0.35 -19.39 -7.30
N GLY A 33 0.28 -20.36 -7.98
CA GLY A 33 0.26 -21.77 -7.58
C GLY A 33 -1.08 -22.49 -7.85
N GLY A 34 -1.99 -21.88 -8.59
CA GLY A 34 -3.32 -22.43 -8.91
C GLY A 34 -3.37 -23.42 -10.10
N ALA A 35 -2.26 -23.60 -10.83
CA ALA A 35 -2.18 -24.50 -11.97
C ALA A 35 -1.42 -25.79 -11.60
N THR A 36 -2.04 -26.67 -10.81
CA THR A 36 -1.40 -27.90 -10.31
C THR A 36 -1.85 -29.16 -11.07
N SER A 37 -2.03 -29.13 -12.38
CA SER A 37 -2.19 -30.41 -13.09
C SER A 37 -1.75 -30.35 -14.54
N GLY A 38 -0.61 -30.99 -14.80
CA GLY A 38 -0.21 -31.46 -16.15
C GLY A 38 0.50 -30.45 -17.05
N GLY A 39 0.94 -29.31 -16.54
CA GLY A 39 1.81 -28.38 -17.26
C GLY A 39 3.30 -28.62 -16.99
N PRO A 40 4.20 -27.99 -17.77
CA PRO A 40 5.62 -28.02 -17.47
C PRO A 40 5.89 -27.38 -16.10
N GLU A 41 6.48 -28.14 -15.18
CA GLU A 41 6.89 -27.63 -13.87
C GLU A 41 8.29 -27.04 -13.98
N PHE A 42 8.41 -25.77 -13.56
CA PHE A 42 9.72 -25.12 -13.40
C PHE A 42 10.20 -25.34 -11.98
N LYS A 43 11.23 -26.16 -11.80
CA LYS A 43 11.90 -26.35 -10.50
C LYS A 43 13.24 -25.65 -10.50
N ILE A 44 13.39 -24.68 -9.60
CA ILE A 44 14.70 -24.05 -9.34
C ILE A 44 15.22 -24.63 -8.02
N ASN A 45 16.28 -25.39 -8.09
CA ASN A 45 16.92 -26.00 -6.92
C ASN A 45 18.28 -25.33 -6.67
N PHE A 46 18.50 -24.94 -5.43
CA PHE A 46 19.77 -24.45 -4.94
C PHE A 46 20.46 -25.59 -4.16
N THR A 47 21.41 -26.26 -4.76
CA THR A 47 22.13 -27.37 -4.10
C THR A 47 23.63 -27.20 -4.26
N GLY A 48 24.35 -27.16 -3.14
CA GLY A 48 25.82 -27.14 -3.15
C GLY A 48 26.45 -25.91 -3.83
N GLY A 49 25.78 -24.75 -3.79
CA GLY A 49 26.27 -23.51 -4.43
C GLY A 49 26.03 -23.47 -5.94
N SER A 50 25.27 -24.41 -6.51
CA SER A 50 24.85 -24.41 -7.91
C SER A 50 23.33 -24.15 -8.02
N LEU A 51 22.97 -23.30 -8.96
CA LEU A 51 21.59 -22.98 -9.32
C LEU A 51 21.21 -23.88 -10.47
N ASN A 52 20.35 -24.86 -10.22
CA ASN A 52 19.85 -25.77 -11.23
C ASN A 52 18.39 -25.44 -11.52
N ALA A 53 18.08 -25.11 -12.74
CA ALA A 53 16.71 -24.91 -13.20
C ALA A 53 16.32 -26.09 -14.10
N ASN A 54 15.25 -26.78 -13.71
CA ASN A 54 14.77 -27.95 -14.46
C ASN A 54 13.36 -27.70 -14.94
N ILE A 55 13.07 -27.99 -16.19
CA ILE A 55 11.73 -28.05 -16.75
C ILE A 55 11.32 -29.53 -16.75
N GLN A 56 10.32 -29.87 -15.94
CA GLN A 56 9.76 -31.21 -15.87
C GLN A 56 8.35 -31.23 -16.49
N TYR A 57 8.07 -32.27 -17.28
CA TYR A 57 6.73 -32.54 -17.81
C TYR A 57 6.42 -34.02 -17.61
N ALA A 58 5.26 -34.30 -17.01
CA ALA A 58 4.83 -35.65 -16.66
C ALA A 58 5.87 -36.46 -15.87
N GLY A 59 6.61 -35.79 -14.96
CA GLY A 59 7.64 -36.41 -14.12
C GLY A 59 8.99 -36.66 -14.82
N GLN A 60 9.13 -36.34 -16.11
CA GLN A 60 10.38 -36.42 -16.85
C GLN A 60 11.01 -35.04 -17.01
N THR A 61 12.32 -34.94 -16.76
CA THR A 61 13.06 -33.69 -17.00
C THR A 61 13.30 -33.54 -18.51
N ILE A 62 12.59 -32.60 -19.13
CA ILE A 62 12.72 -32.30 -20.56
C ILE A 62 13.96 -31.45 -20.81
N TYR A 63 14.28 -30.57 -19.88
CA TYR A 63 15.41 -29.66 -19.97
C TYR A 63 15.98 -29.38 -18.58
N SER A 64 17.27 -29.54 -18.41
CA SER A 64 18.00 -29.18 -17.20
C SER A 64 19.05 -28.12 -17.53
N TRP A 65 18.98 -27.01 -16.81
CA TRP A 65 19.92 -25.91 -16.91
C TRP A 65 20.81 -25.93 -15.66
N GLY A 66 21.80 -26.80 -15.61
CA GLY A 66 22.62 -26.97 -14.42
C GLY A 66 24.13 -26.83 -14.65
N ASP A 67 24.60 -27.38 -15.74
CA ASP A 67 26.04 -27.44 -15.97
C ASP A 67 26.55 -26.39 -16.95
N GLY A 68 25.69 -25.49 -17.44
CA GLY A 68 26.01 -24.50 -18.45
C GLY A 68 26.18 -23.07 -17.98
N ILE A 69 25.90 -22.75 -16.68
CA ILE A 69 26.14 -21.42 -16.18
C ILE A 69 27.61 -21.25 -15.85
N THR A 70 28.34 -20.68 -16.80
CA THR A 70 29.75 -20.33 -16.59
C THR A 70 29.91 -19.46 -15.35
N PRO A 71 31.03 -19.54 -14.60
CA PRO A 71 31.28 -18.67 -13.43
C PRO A 71 31.06 -17.19 -13.74
N GLY A 72 31.36 -16.75 -14.96
CA GLY A 72 31.13 -15.40 -15.45
C GLY A 72 29.63 -15.02 -15.53
N LEU A 73 28.80 -15.90 -16.09
CA LEU A 73 27.35 -15.67 -16.17
C LEU A 73 26.71 -15.66 -14.78
N ARG A 74 27.18 -16.52 -13.87
CA ARG A 74 26.73 -16.51 -12.46
C ARG A 74 27.08 -15.20 -11.78
N ALA A 75 28.29 -14.67 -11.96
CA ALA A 75 28.71 -13.39 -11.41
C ALA A 75 27.85 -12.23 -11.94
N VAL A 76 27.51 -12.24 -13.23
CA VAL A 76 26.62 -11.24 -13.84
C VAL A 76 25.19 -11.33 -13.27
N LEU A 77 24.63 -12.53 -13.12
CA LEU A 77 23.28 -12.71 -12.56
C LEU A 77 23.21 -12.30 -11.10
N VAL A 78 24.20 -12.70 -10.28
CA VAL A 78 24.26 -12.32 -8.85
C VAL A 78 24.51 -10.82 -8.71
N GLY A 79 25.46 -10.27 -9.47
CA GLY A 79 25.75 -8.82 -9.47
C GLY A 79 24.55 -8.00 -9.92
N GLY A 80 23.85 -8.44 -10.97
CA GLY A 80 22.62 -7.82 -11.44
C GLY A 80 21.51 -7.87 -10.40
N ALA A 81 21.31 -9.00 -9.73
CA ALA A 81 20.33 -9.13 -8.65
C ALA A 81 20.65 -8.20 -7.46
N ILE A 82 21.92 -8.12 -7.05
CA ILE A 82 22.35 -7.20 -5.98
C ILE A 82 22.08 -5.75 -6.39
N TYR A 83 22.42 -5.38 -7.63
CA TYR A 83 22.15 -4.03 -8.14
C TYR A 83 20.66 -3.69 -8.10
N LEU A 84 19.80 -4.60 -8.57
CA LEU A 84 18.35 -4.40 -8.55
C LEU A 84 17.80 -4.27 -7.12
N ILE A 85 18.32 -5.07 -6.18
CA ILE A 85 17.92 -4.96 -4.77
C ILE A 85 18.34 -3.62 -4.19
N LEU A 86 19.58 -3.17 -4.43
CA LEU A 86 20.05 -1.87 -3.98
C LEU A 86 19.24 -0.72 -4.59
N ALA A 87 18.97 -0.79 -5.89
CA ALA A 87 18.12 0.19 -6.57
C ALA A 87 16.70 0.21 -5.97
N ALA A 88 16.11 -0.95 -5.71
CA ALA A 88 14.79 -1.06 -5.07
C ALA A 88 14.77 -0.48 -3.66
N ILE A 89 15.83 -0.70 -2.87
CA ILE A 89 15.98 -0.11 -1.53
C ILE A 89 16.04 1.42 -1.63
N VAL A 90 16.89 1.96 -2.51
CA VAL A 90 17.03 3.42 -2.70
C VAL A 90 15.71 4.04 -3.14
N LEU A 91 15.06 3.45 -4.14
CA LEU A 91 13.74 3.91 -4.60
C LEU A 91 12.68 3.79 -3.51
N GLY A 92 12.70 2.72 -2.71
CA GLY A 92 11.80 2.53 -1.56
C GLY A 92 11.98 3.61 -0.50
N VAL A 93 13.23 3.95 -0.16
CA VAL A 93 13.55 5.03 0.79
C VAL A 93 13.09 6.39 0.25
N LEU A 94 13.37 6.68 -1.02
CA LEU A 94 12.90 7.91 -1.65
C LEU A 94 11.38 8.00 -1.66
N TYR A 95 10.68 6.92 -2.03
CA TYR A 95 9.22 6.85 -2.02
C TYR A 95 8.66 7.04 -0.60
N PHE A 96 9.29 6.45 0.42
CA PHE A 96 8.89 6.60 1.81
C PHE A 96 9.02 8.07 2.29
N ILE A 97 10.14 8.72 1.98
CA ILE A 97 10.38 10.13 2.34
C ILE A 97 9.37 11.04 1.64
N LEU A 98 9.24 10.91 0.32
CA LEU A 98 8.31 11.73 -0.48
C LEU A 98 6.86 11.52 -0.02
N GLY A 99 6.44 10.27 0.19
CA GLY A 99 5.11 9.93 0.68
C GLY A 99 4.81 10.54 2.04
N SER A 100 5.78 10.50 2.97
CA SER A 100 5.61 11.10 4.30
C SER A 100 5.41 12.62 4.24
N VAL A 101 6.19 13.31 3.42
CA VAL A 101 6.09 14.77 3.25
C VAL A 101 4.77 15.17 2.63
N ILE A 102 4.36 14.47 1.57
CA ILE A 102 3.09 14.71 0.88
C ILE A 102 1.90 14.44 1.81
N GLU A 103 1.97 13.40 2.67
CA GLU A 103 0.91 13.08 3.64
C GLU A 103 0.68 14.25 4.61
N VAL A 104 1.74 14.85 5.16
CA VAL A 104 1.64 16.03 6.05
C VAL A 104 1.15 17.25 5.29
N GLY A 105 1.64 17.49 4.06
CA GLY A 105 1.13 18.54 3.19
C GLY A 105 -0.35 18.38 2.87
N TYR A 106 -0.81 17.14 2.67
CA TYR A 106 -2.22 16.83 2.44
C TYR A 106 -3.06 17.01 3.70
N ALA A 107 -2.52 16.69 4.89
CA ALA A 107 -3.16 16.99 6.15
C ALA A 107 -3.37 18.52 6.31
N ARG A 108 -2.33 19.33 6.01
CA ARG A 108 -2.44 20.80 6.02
C ARG A 108 -3.48 21.32 5.03
N PHE A 109 -3.48 20.79 3.82
CA PHE A 109 -4.47 21.13 2.82
C PHE A 109 -5.91 20.92 3.34
N ASN A 110 -6.17 19.75 3.94
CA ASN A 110 -7.50 19.44 4.49
C ASN A 110 -7.84 20.29 5.72
N LEU A 111 -6.87 20.66 6.56
CA LEU A 111 -7.08 21.58 7.67
C LEU A 111 -7.51 22.97 7.18
N ASN A 112 -6.82 23.52 6.18
CA ASN A 112 -7.18 24.80 5.59
C ASN A 112 -8.54 24.75 4.90
N LEU A 113 -8.83 23.64 4.19
CA LEU A 113 -10.12 23.41 3.55
C LEU A 113 -11.26 23.39 4.56
N THR A 114 -11.10 22.68 5.68
CA THR A 114 -12.10 22.63 6.77
C THR A 114 -12.18 23.94 7.56
N ALA A 115 -11.17 24.81 7.46
CA ALA A 115 -11.22 26.18 7.96
C ALA A 115 -12.01 27.14 7.06
N GLY A 116 -12.48 26.68 5.89
CA GLY A 116 -13.17 27.53 4.91
C GLY A 116 -12.22 28.27 3.96
N GLU A 117 -10.92 27.99 4.04
CA GLU A 117 -9.91 28.55 3.14
C GLU A 117 -9.90 27.80 1.81
N LYS A 118 -9.32 28.42 0.78
CA LYS A 118 -9.05 27.79 -0.52
C LYS A 118 -7.54 27.54 -0.64
N PRO A 119 -7.02 26.46 -0.07
CA PRO A 119 -5.58 26.20 -0.10
C PRO A 119 -5.11 25.97 -1.54
N PRO A 120 -3.97 26.57 -1.95
CA PRO A 120 -3.39 26.30 -3.25
C PRO A 120 -2.78 24.90 -3.29
N PHE A 121 -2.60 24.35 -4.49
CA PHE A 121 -2.03 23.01 -4.69
C PHE A 121 -0.60 22.89 -4.13
N GLU A 122 0.16 23.98 -4.14
CA GLU A 122 1.53 24.03 -3.59
C GLU A 122 1.61 23.68 -2.10
N THR A 123 0.49 23.77 -1.36
CA THR A 123 0.42 23.36 0.06
C THR A 123 0.87 21.92 0.29
N LEU A 124 0.68 21.03 -0.70
CA LEU A 124 1.14 19.64 -0.64
C LEU A 124 2.68 19.53 -0.49
N PHE A 125 3.42 20.50 -1.01
CA PHE A 125 4.87 20.49 -1.05
C PHE A 125 5.52 21.40 0.01
N SER A 126 4.72 22.09 0.82
CA SER A 126 5.21 23.08 1.78
C SER A 126 6.08 22.50 2.90
N TYR A 127 6.04 21.18 3.13
CA TYR A 127 6.80 20.51 4.20
C TYR A 127 8.14 19.90 3.75
N PHE A 128 8.55 20.11 2.50
CA PHE A 128 9.87 19.66 2.03
C PHE A 128 11.04 20.20 2.85
N PRO A 129 11.06 21.46 3.35
CA PRO A 129 12.13 21.92 4.23
C PRO A 129 12.27 21.10 5.53
N HIS A 130 11.15 20.53 6.01
CA HIS A 130 11.07 19.76 7.26
C HIS A 130 11.03 18.24 7.04
N TRP A 131 11.45 17.76 5.85
CA TRP A 131 11.34 16.36 5.46
C TRP A 131 11.94 15.38 6.46
N LYS A 132 13.06 15.77 7.14
CA LYS A 132 13.74 14.92 8.13
C LYS A 132 12.84 14.63 9.34
N THR A 133 12.23 15.66 9.90
CA THR A 133 11.32 15.53 11.05
C THR A 133 10.10 14.71 10.69
N VAL A 134 9.51 14.99 9.53
CA VAL A 134 8.32 14.30 9.03
C VAL A 134 8.61 12.81 8.76
N ALA A 135 9.72 12.52 8.05
CA ALA A 135 10.11 11.14 7.76
C ALA A 135 10.47 10.36 9.05
N MET A 136 11.15 11.02 10.01
CA MET A 136 11.49 10.43 11.31
C MET A 136 10.21 10.13 12.12
N ALA A 137 9.24 11.05 12.16
CA ALA A 137 7.96 10.83 12.83
C ALA A 137 7.23 9.64 12.24
N ARG A 138 7.18 9.54 10.91
CA ARG A 138 6.55 8.42 10.21
C ARG A 138 7.26 7.10 10.49
N LEU A 139 8.59 7.11 10.48
CA LEU A 139 9.42 5.94 10.81
C LEU A 139 9.15 5.46 12.24
N LEU A 140 9.24 6.36 13.22
CA LEU A 140 8.98 6.02 14.63
C LEU A 140 7.57 5.52 14.84
N GLN A 141 6.57 6.17 14.23
CA GLN A 141 5.19 5.74 14.27
C GLN A 141 5.02 4.31 13.73
N THR A 142 5.62 4.03 12.57
CA THR A 142 5.59 2.72 11.95
C THR A 142 6.25 1.66 12.84
N VAL A 143 7.43 1.96 13.40
CA VAL A 143 8.13 1.06 14.31
C VAL A 143 7.32 0.78 15.57
N TYR A 144 6.74 1.81 16.19
CA TYR A 144 5.91 1.61 17.39
C TYR A 144 4.67 0.77 17.09
N ILE A 145 3.96 1.04 16.00
CA ILE A 145 2.80 0.24 15.60
C ILE A 145 3.22 -1.21 15.33
N LEU A 146 4.34 -1.41 14.62
CA LEU A 146 4.86 -2.74 14.30
C LEU A 146 5.19 -3.52 15.58
N LEU A 147 5.90 -2.91 16.55
CA LEU A 147 6.26 -3.53 17.82
C LEU A 147 5.01 -3.94 18.61
N TRP A 148 4.02 -3.07 18.69
CA TRP A 148 2.76 -3.38 19.36
C TRP A 148 1.96 -4.47 18.64
N THR A 149 1.97 -4.46 17.30
CA THR A 149 1.30 -5.49 16.49
C THR A 149 1.99 -6.84 16.61
N LEU A 150 3.33 -6.85 16.70
CA LEU A 150 4.12 -8.07 16.92
C LEU A 150 3.81 -8.71 18.28
N LEU A 151 3.60 -7.86 19.30
CA LEU A 151 3.25 -8.33 20.63
C LEU A 151 1.83 -8.92 20.65
N LEU A 152 0.86 -8.15 20.16
CA LEU A 152 -0.55 -8.54 20.01
C LEU A 152 -1.22 -7.62 18.97
N VAL A 153 -2.12 -8.16 18.15
CA VAL A 153 -2.82 -7.42 17.09
C VAL A 153 -3.68 -6.28 17.68
N ILE A 154 -4.40 -6.54 18.78
CA ILE A 154 -5.28 -5.53 19.40
C ILE A 154 -4.50 -4.30 19.89
N PRO A 155 -3.42 -4.40 20.68
CA PRO A 155 -2.59 -3.26 21.04
C PRO A 155 -2.01 -2.53 19.84
N GLY A 156 -1.66 -3.25 18.75
CA GLY A 156 -1.19 -2.63 17.50
C GLY A 156 -2.25 -1.72 16.88
N ILE A 157 -3.50 -2.15 16.83
CA ILE A 157 -4.62 -1.33 16.35
C ILE A 157 -4.80 -0.09 17.24
N VAL A 158 -4.80 -0.27 18.57
CA VAL A 158 -4.92 0.84 19.53
C VAL A 158 -3.77 1.84 19.38
N ALA A 159 -2.54 1.35 19.15
CA ALA A 159 -1.38 2.20 18.86
C ALA A 159 -1.56 3.00 17.56
N GLY A 160 -2.05 2.35 16.49
CA GLY A 160 -2.37 3.02 15.24
C GLY A 160 -3.33 4.20 15.43
N TYR A 161 -4.42 4.01 16.16
CA TYR A 161 -5.35 5.09 16.50
C TYR A 161 -4.73 6.16 17.41
N SER A 162 -3.84 5.76 18.32
CA SER A 162 -3.16 6.70 19.23
C SER A 162 -2.24 7.67 18.48
N TYR A 163 -1.64 7.22 17.39
CA TYR A 163 -0.69 8.02 16.60
C TYR A 163 -1.31 8.64 15.34
N ALA A 164 -2.60 8.46 15.12
CA ALA A 164 -3.29 8.90 13.89
C ALA A 164 -3.23 10.40 13.64
N MET A 165 -3.13 11.21 14.69
CA MET A 165 -3.13 12.67 14.59
C MET A 165 -1.72 13.28 14.41
N THR A 166 -0.65 12.47 14.44
CA THR A 166 0.74 12.96 14.35
C THR A 166 0.98 13.80 13.10
N GLY A 167 0.45 13.40 11.94
CA GLY A 167 0.60 14.14 10.69
C GLY A 167 -0.10 15.50 10.73
N TYR A 168 -1.26 15.59 11.37
CA TYR A 168 -2.00 16.85 11.54
C TYR A 168 -1.30 17.79 12.51
N ILE A 169 -0.72 17.25 13.60
CA ILE A 169 0.06 18.02 14.57
C ILE A 169 1.30 18.62 13.88
N LEU A 170 2.05 17.82 13.12
CA LEU A 170 3.20 18.34 12.36
C LEU A 170 2.80 19.33 11.26
N ALA A 171 1.57 19.21 10.75
CA ALA A 171 1.04 20.17 9.79
C ALA A 171 0.71 21.54 10.42
N GLU A 172 0.34 21.59 11.70
CA GLU A 172 0.13 22.85 12.43
C GLU A 172 1.44 23.36 13.10
N HIS A 173 2.26 22.44 13.62
CA HIS A 173 3.44 22.70 14.41
C HIS A 173 4.68 22.02 13.79
N PRO A 174 5.20 22.53 12.67
CA PRO A 174 6.37 21.95 12.00
C PRO A 174 7.67 22.08 12.80
N GLU A 175 7.68 22.93 13.83
CA GLU A 175 8.79 23.13 14.77
C GLU A 175 8.96 21.98 15.77
N LEU A 176 7.92 21.15 15.98
CA LEU A 176 7.99 20.04 16.93
C LEU A 176 8.91 18.93 16.42
N THR A 177 9.56 18.27 17.36
CA THR A 177 10.30 17.05 17.06
C THR A 177 9.34 15.89 16.79
N ALA A 178 9.81 14.86 16.09
CA ALA A 178 9.05 13.66 15.79
C ALA A 178 8.48 12.99 17.06
N GLY A 179 9.28 12.93 18.14
CA GLY A 179 8.86 12.33 19.41
C GLY A 179 7.78 13.14 20.11
N GLU A 180 7.88 14.46 20.12
CA GLU A 180 6.89 15.37 20.72
C GLU A 180 5.55 15.27 19.99
N ALA A 181 5.57 15.28 18.65
CA ALA A 181 4.36 15.15 17.86
C ALA A 181 3.63 13.81 18.10
N ILE A 182 4.37 12.70 18.24
CA ILE A 182 3.82 11.40 18.59
C ILE A 182 3.24 11.40 20.01
N ALA A 183 3.96 11.99 20.98
CA ALA A 183 3.50 12.08 22.35
C ALA A 183 2.22 12.93 22.48
N GLN A 184 2.17 14.05 21.77
CA GLN A 184 0.99 14.92 21.71
C GLN A 184 -0.19 14.22 21.03
N SER A 185 0.03 13.49 19.93
CA SER A 185 -1.00 12.68 19.29
C SER A 185 -1.59 11.65 20.25
N LYS A 186 -0.71 10.92 20.98
CA LYS A 186 -1.14 9.94 21.97
C LYS A 186 -1.99 10.56 23.07
N ALA A 187 -1.60 11.71 23.62
CA ALA A 187 -2.35 12.41 24.65
C ALA A 187 -3.71 12.92 24.12
N MET A 188 -3.72 13.52 22.94
CA MET A 188 -4.95 14.02 22.29
C MET A 188 -5.93 12.90 21.97
N MET A 189 -5.45 11.73 21.61
CA MET A 189 -6.28 10.57 21.29
C MET A 189 -6.72 9.76 22.51
N GLU A 190 -6.29 10.12 23.70
CA GLU A 190 -6.79 9.50 24.93
C GLU A 190 -8.27 9.86 25.12
N GLY A 191 -9.13 8.82 25.21
CA GLY A 191 -10.59 8.99 25.21
C GLY A 191 -11.24 9.19 23.83
N ASN A 192 -10.48 9.56 22.79
CA ASN A 192 -11.01 9.88 21.46
C ASN A 192 -10.79 8.76 20.42
N ARG A 193 -10.04 7.70 20.74
CA ARG A 193 -9.70 6.60 19.82
C ARG A 193 -10.96 5.91 19.28
N TRP A 194 -11.92 5.64 20.15
CA TRP A 194 -13.17 5.00 19.77
C TRP A 194 -14.02 5.90 18.84
N ARG A 195 -14.01 7.20 19.09
CA ARG A 195 -14.73 8.18 18.25
C ARG A 195 -14.16 8.19 16.82
N LEU A 196 -12.82 8.18 16.69
CA LEU A 196 -12.17 8.10 15.38
C LEU A 196 -12.45 6.76 14.70
N PHE A 197 -12.43 5.66 15.45
CA PHE A 197 -12.81 4.35 14.92
C PHE A 197 -14.23 4.37 14.36
N CYS A 198 -15.21 4.88 15.11
CA CYS A 198 -16.61 4.99 14.65
C CYS A 198 -16.73 5.87 13.41
N LEU A 199 -15.97 6.97 13.34
CA LEU A 199 -15.93 7.84 12.17
C LEU A 199 -15.46 7.07 10.94
N GLN A 200 -14.34 6.39 11.03
CA GLN A 200 -13.81 5.59 9.91
C GLN A 200 -14.71 4.41 9.56
N PHE A 201 -15.29 3.75 10.57
CA PHE A 201 -16.22 2.66 10.37
C PHE A 201 -17.46 3.10 9.56
N SER A 202 -17.92 4.35 9.74
CA SER A 202 -19.04 4.89 8.97
C SER A 202 -18.77 4.98 7.47
N PHE A 203 -17.50 5.04 7.06
CA PHE A 203 -17.10 5.06 5.64
C PHE A 203 -16.97 3.67 5.01
N ILE A 204 -16.98 2.59 5.82
CA ILE A 204 -16.81 1.22 5.29
C ILE A 204 -17.89 0.87 4.27
N GLY A 205 -19.16 1.23 4.52
CA GLY A 205 -20.24 0.99 3.58
C GLY A 205 -19.99 1.66 2.22
N TRP A 206 -19.51 2.90 2.24
CA TRP A 206 -19.13 3.64 1.05
C TRP A 206 -17.91 3.04 0.35
N SER A 207 -16.92 2.57 1.11
CA SER A 207 -15.73 1.89 0.56
C SER A 207 -16.10 0.60 -0.17
N ILE A 208 -17.04 -0.18 0.37
CA ILE A 208 -17.57 -1.38 -0.29
C ILE A 208 -18.24 -0.99 -1.61
N LEU A 209 -19.09 0.05 -1.59
CA LEU A 209 -19.76 0.54 -2.80
C LEU A 209 -18.76 1.04 -3.85
N CYS A 210 -17.69 1.74 -3.42
CA CYS A 210 -16.62 2.19 -4.31
C CYS A 210 -15.85 1.02 -4.92
N THR A 211 -15.69 -0.09 -4.21
CA THR A 211 -15.05 -1.30 -4.74
C THR A 211 -15.87 -1.90 -5.89
N LEU A 212 -17.21 -1.87 -5.80
CA LEU A 212 -18.11 -2.32 -6.87
C LEU A 212 -17.97 -1.49 -8.15
N THR A 213 -17.55 -0.23 -8.05
CA THR A 213 -17.28 0.66 -9.19
C THR A 213 -15.85 0.56 -9.73
N LEU A 214 -15.18 -0.61 -9.56
CA LEU A 214 -13.76 -0.82 -9.93
C LEU A 214 -12.81 0.20 -9.28
N GLY A 215 -13.19 0.74 -8.12
CA GLY A 215 -12.38 1.70 -7.36
C GLY A 215 -12.52 3.16 -7.80
N LEU A 216 -13.27 3.48 -8.87
CA LEU A 216 -13.47 4.87 -9.32
C LEU A 216 -14.11 5.74 -8.24
N GLY A 217 -15.01 5.18 -7.43
CA GLY A 217 -15.62 5.88 -6.30
C GLY A 217 -14.63 6.35 -5.24
N ASN A 218 -13.45 5.71 -5.12
CA ASN A 218 -12.41 6.11 -4.17
C ASN A 218 -11.82 7.49 -4.47
N LEU A 219 -11.86 7.95 -5.73
CA LEU A 219 -11.39 9.30 -6.10
C LEU A 219 -12.20 10.39 -5.39
N ALA A 220 -13.49 10.14 -5.15
CA ALA A 220 -14.36 11.06 -4.42
C ALA A 220 -14.40 10.76 -2.92
N LEU A 221 -14.34 9.48 -2.53
CA LEU A 221 -14.44 9.05 -1.13
C LEU A 221 -13.21 9.46 -0.31
N ARG A 222 -12.00 9.33 -0.87
CA ARG A 222 -10.74 9.67 -0.19
C ARG A 222 -10.67 11.13 0.29
N PRO A 223 -10.90 12.16 -0.56
CA PRO A 223 -10.88 13.53 -0.07
C PRO A 223 -11.98 13.78 0.98
N TYR A 224 -13.15 13.15 0.86
CA TYR A 224 -14.22 13.28 1.85
C TYR A 224 -13.83 12.69 3.21
N GLU A 225 -13.25 11.48 3.24
CA GLU A 225 -12.73 10.84 4.44
C GLU A 225 -11.64 11.69 5.12
N MET A 226 -10.68 12.20 4.34
CA MET A 226 -9.58 13.02 4.85
C MET A 226 -10.06 14.36 5.40
N ALA A 227 -11.04 15.00 4.75
CA ALA A 227 -11.67 16.21 5.27
C ALA A 227 -12.44 15.94 6.58
N ALA A 228 -13.11 14.80 6.69
CA ALA A 228 -13.80 14.42 7.93
C ALA A 228 -12.82 14.17 9.09
N ILE A 229 -11.67 13.53 8.81
CA ILE A 229 -10.60 13.34 9.83
C ILE A 229 -9.98 14.69 10.21
N ALA A 230 -9.78 15.61 9.28
CA ALA A 230 -9.28 16.95 9.56
C ALA A 230 -10.26 17.75 10.43
N ALA A 231 -11.57 17.65 10.16
CA ALA A 231 -12.59 18.26 11.00
C ALA A 231 -12.61 17.65 12.43
N PHE A 232 -12.46 16.34 12.53
CA PHE A 232 -12.32 15.64 13.82
C PHE A 232 -11.10 16.12 14.60
N TYR A 233 -9.93 16.23 13.93
CA TYR A 233 -8.71 16.75 14.55
C TYR A 233 -8.93 18.17 15.10
N ARG A 234 -9.54 19.07 14.33
CA ARG A 234 -9.84 20.44 14.77
C ARG A 234 -10.75 20.48 15.99
N GLU A 235 -11.73 19.59 16.07
CA GLU A 235 -12.59 19.49 17.24
C GLU A 235 -11.81 19.11 18.50
N ILE A 236 -10.95 18.09 18.41
CA ILE A 236 -10.21 17.59 19.59
C ILE A 236 -8.98 18.46 19.93
N SER A 237 -8.44 19.24 18.99
CA SER A 237 -7.36 20.20 19.23
C SER A 237 -7.84 21.53 19.84
N GLY A 238 -9.16 21.70 19.99
CA GLY A 238 -9.77 22.94 20.53
C GLY A 238 -9.89 24.06 19.49
N GLY A 239 -9.60 23.79 18.22
CA GLY A 239 -9.87 24.71 17.11
C GLY A 239 -11.39 24.79 16.88
N ALA A 240 -11.96 25.99 16.97
CA ALA A 240 -13.36 26.19 16.68
C ALA A 240 -13.67 25.77 15.24
N ALA A 241 -14.49 24.72 15.06
CA ALA A 241 -15.01 24.38 13.74
C ALA A 241 -15.80 25.59 13.21
N PRO A 242 -15.56 26.06 11.97
CA PRO A 242 -16.47 27.00 11.35
C PRO A 242 -17.82 26.30 11.33
N LYS A 243 -18.84 26.98 11.90
CA LYS A 243 -20.22 26.52 11.78
C LYS A 243 -20.50 26.35 10.30
N PRO A 244 -20.99 25.17 9.84
CA PRO A 244 -21.49 25.10 8.48
C PRO A 244 -22.56 26.17 8.35
N GLU A 245 -22.34 27.18 7.52
CA GLU A 245 -23.41 28.07 7.08
C GLU A 245 -24.36 27.18 6.26
N LEU A 246 -25.36 26.62 6.96
CA LEU A 246 -26.59 26.09 6.36
C LEU A 246 -27.39 27.30 5.87
N GLY A 247 -26.88 27.95 4.83
CA GLY A 247 -27.44 29.16 4.30
C GLY A 247 -27.32 29.22 2.80
N SER A 248 -28.46 29.12 2.15
CA SER A 248 -28.76 29.49 0.76
C SER A 248 -28.16 28.66 -0.37
N ALA A 249 -28.69 27.45 -0.50
CA ALA A 249 -28.81 26.80 -1.82
C ALA A 249 -30.27 26.35 -1.99
N PHE A 250 -31.15 27.33 -2.25
CA PHE A 250 -32.42 27.18 -2.96
C PHE A 250 -32.51 28.27 -3.99
#